data_ee22afdaf434040601d49aa8641d6dbc
#
_entry.id   ee22afdaf434040601d49aa8641d6dbc
#
_cell.length_a   1.000
_cell.length_b   1.000
_cell.length_c   1.000
_cell.angle_alpha   90.00
_cell.angle_beta   90.00
_cell.angle_gamma   90.00
#
_symmetry.space_group_name_H-M   'P 1'
#
loop_
_entity.id
_entity.type
_entity.pdbx_description
1 polymer ?
#
loop_
_entity_poly.entity_id
_entity_poly.type
_entity_poly.pdbx_seq_one_letter_code
_entity_poly.pdbx_strand_id
1 'polypeptide(L)'
;MAGREYPLERTRNIGIMAHIDAGKTTTTERILYYTGVNHKIGDTHEGTATMDWMAQEQERGITITSAATTCHWTLQENCKPKAGALEHRINIIDTPGHVDFTVEVERSLRVLDGAVGVFCAKGGVEPQSENVWRQADTYNVPRMAFINKMDILGANFYAAVEQIKTRLGKNAICIQLPIGKEDDFKGIIDLFEMKAYIYNDDKGDDISIVDIPEDMKDDAELYRTELVEKICELDDDLMMAYLEGEEPSVEELKAALRKGTCTCAAVPVCCGTAYRNKGVQKLLDAVIEFMPSPLDIPAIQGVDEDGNDVVRESSDEGPFSALVFKIMTDPFVGKLAYFRVYSGTMNSGSYVLNATKGKKERVGRILQMHANKREELDKVYSGDIAAAIGFKFSTTGDTICDEQHPVVLESMEFPEPVIELAIEPKTKASQGKLGESVLKLLMK
;
A
#
# COMPACT_ATOMS: atom_id res chain seq x y z
N MET A 1 0.91 16.00 27.61
CA MET A 1 1.55 15.56 26.35
C MET A 1 0.41 15.21 25.40
N ALA A 2 0.37 15.75 24.20
CA ALA A 2 -0.64 15.36 23.23
C ALA A 2 -0.38 13.87 22.88
N GLY A 3 -1.39 13.02 23.03
CA GLY A 3 -1.34 11.63 22.57
C GLY A 3 -1.30 11.55 21.04
N ARG A 4 -1.17 10.34 20.48
CA ARG A 4 -1.23 10.16 19.04
C ARG A 4 -2.59 10.63 18.49
N GLU A 5 -2.57 11.22 17.32
CA GLU A 5 -3.77 11.75 16.66
C GLU A 5 -4.67 10.61 16.10
N TYR A 6 -4.04 9.62 15.50
CA TYR A 6 -4.73 8.45 14.90
C TYR A 6 -4.31 7.18 15.65
N PRO A 7 -5.24 6.47 16.33
CA PRO A 7 -4.96 5.18 16.95
C PRO A 7 -4.54 4.13 15.91
N LEU A 8 -3.89 3.07 16.37
CA LEU A 8 -3.39 1.98 15.50
C LEU A 8 -4.49 1.34 14.67
N GLU A 9 -5.68 1.15 15.25
CA GLU A 9 -6.85 0.56 14.57
C GLU A 9 -7.28 1.37 13.34
N ARG A 10 -7.01 2.69 13.36
CA ARG A 10 -7.35 3.63 12.28
C ARG A 10 -6.16 3.98 11.38
N THR A 11 -5.09 3.24 11.47
CA THR A 11 -3.91 3.38 10.61
C THR A 11 -3.90 2.26 9.56
N ARG A 12 -3.57 2.59 8.31
CA ARG A 12 -3.36 1.63 7.23
C ARG A 12 -2.01 1.92 6.57
N ASN A 13 -1.14 0.93 6.48
CA ASN A 13 0.15 1.03 5.78
C ASN A 13 0.06 0.14 4.55
N ILE A 14 -0.23 0.73 3.41
CA ILE A 14 -0.51 0.00 2.18
C ILE A 14 0.50 0.31 1.08
N GLY A 15 0.80 -0.70 0.28
CA GLY A 15 1.51 -0.54 -0.98
C GLY A 15 0.56 -0.56 -2.17
N ILE A 16 0.88 0.21 -3.20
CA ILE A 16 0.23 0.07 -4.50
C ILE A 16 1.20 -0.66 -5.41
N MET A 17 0.82 -1.87 -5.84
CA MET A 17 1.63 -2.72 -6.70
C MET A 17 0.92 -3.04 -8.01
N ALA A 18 1.66 -3.11 -9.10
CA ALA A 18 1.09 -3.37 -10.42
C ALA A 18 2.17 -3.77 -11.43
N HIS A 19 1.77 -4.34 -12.56
CA HIS A 19 2.62 -4.40 -13.73
C HIS A 19 2.72 -3.03 -14.42
N ILE A 20 3.65 -2.89 -15.35
CA ILE A 20 3.83 -1.67 -16.16
C ILE A 20 2.51 -1.35 -16.88
N ASP A 21 2.15 -0.08 -16.89
CA ASP A 21 0.94 0.43 -17.54
C ASP A 21 -0.40 -0.09 -17.00
N ALA A 22 -0.46 -0.77 -15.84
CA ALA A 22 -1.75 -1.09 -15.22
C ALA A 22 -2.49 0.15 -14.68
N GLY A 23 -1.79 1.28 -14.56
CA GLY A 23 -2.33 2.53 -14.02
C GLY A 23 -2.08 2.72 -12.54
N LYS A 24 -1.00 2.16 -12.02
CA LYS A 24 -0.55 2.29 -10.63
C LYS A 24 -0.47 3.76 -10.19
N THR A 25 0.41 4.54 -10.80
CA THR A 25 0.61 5.96 -10.47
C THR A 25 -0.67 6.77 -10.66
N THR A 26 -1.45 6.49 -11.73
CA THR A 26 -2.75 7.14 -11.94
C THR A 26 -3.71 6.84 -10.77
N THR A 27 -3.77 5.59 -10.29
CA THR A 27 -4.61 5.23 -9.15
C THR A 27 -4.16 5.97 -7.88
N THR A 28 -2.85 6.02 -7.61
CA THR A 28 -2.29 6.73 -6.45
C THR A 28 -2.59 8.23 -6.53
N GLU A 29 -2.41 8.87 -7.70
CA GLU A 29 -2.73 10.29 -7.90
C GLU A 29 -4.22 10.60 -7.67
N ARG A 30 -5.13 9.70 -8.05
CA ARG A 30 -6.57 9.86 -7.77
C ARG A 30 -6.90 9.69 -6.29
N ILE A 31 -6.23 8.76 -5.61
CA ILE A 31 -6.33 8.64 -4.15
C ILE A 31 -5.91 9.95 -3.49
N LEU A 32 -4.77 10.52 -3.88
CA LEU A 32 -4.28 11.79 -3.33
C LEU A 32 -5.21 12.97 -3.64
N TYR A 33 -5.87 12.97 -4.78
CA TYR A 33 -6.86 13.99 -5.15
C TYR A 33 -8.11 13.89 -4.25
N TYR A 34 -8.73 12.72 -4.14
CA TYR A 34 -9.94 12.54 -3.35
C TYR A 34 -9.74 12.71 -1.84
N THR A 35 -8.54 12.44 -1.36
CA THR A 35 -8.16 12.69 0.04
C THR A 35 -7.71 14.12 0.32
N GLY A 36 -7.73 15.01 -0.70
CA GLY A 36 -7.41 16.43 -0.55
C GLY A 36 -5.91 16.75 -0.39
N VAL A 37 -5.04 15.75 -0.52
CA VAL A 37 -3.58 15.96 -0.49
C VAL A 37 -3.12 16.75 -1.72
N ASN A 38 -3.71 16.45 -2.88
CA ASN A 38 -3.51 17.18 -4.12
C ASN A 38 -4.76 17.97 -4.49
N HIS A 39 -4.58 19.25 -4.85
CA HIS A 39 -5.67 20.11 -5.33
C HIS A 39 -5.91 19.98 -6.83
N LYS A 40 -5.02 19.34 -7.55
CA LYS A 40 -5.12 19.07 -8.99
C LYS A 40 -4.81 17.60 -9.24
N ILE A 41 -5.50 17.05 -10.21
CA ILE A 41 -5.26 15.70 -10.69
C ILE A 41 -3.92 15.70 -11.45
N GLY A 42 -2.94 14.94 -10.97
CA GLY A 42 -1.68 14.70 -11.65
C GLY A 42 -1.86 13.71 -12.81
N ASP A 43 -1.11 13.91 -13.89
CA ASP A 43 -1.07 13.00 -15.04
C ASP A 43 0.36 12.52 -15.28
N THR A 44 0.52 11.20 -15.44
CA THR A 44 1.81 10.57 -15.70
C THR A 44 2.36 10.91 -17.08
N HIS A 45 1.49 11.04 -18.08
CA HIS A 45 1.88 11.35 -19.46
C HIS A 45 2.29 12.81 -19.63
N GLU A 46 1.73 13.70 -18.80
CA GLU A 46 2.09 15.12 -18.79
C GLU A 46 3.27 15.42 -17.84
N GLY A 47 3.78 14.41 -17.11
CA GLY A 47 4.85 14.57 -16.13
C GLY A 47 4.47 15.41 -14.90
N THR A 48 3.16 15.50 -14.60
CA THR A 48 2.61 16.31 -13.50
C THR A 48 2.28 15.46 -12.26
N ALA A 49 2.55 14.14 -12.30
CA ALA A 49 2.31 13.24 -11.19
C ALA A 49 3.18 13.60 -9.98
N THR A 50 2.56 13.64 -8.81
CA THR A 50 3.22 14.02 -7.54
C THR A 50 4.16 12.93 -7.04
N MET A 51 3.79 11.66 -7.24
CA MET A 51 4.56 10.52 -6.77
C MET A 51 5.79 10.24 -7.62
N ASP A 52 5.72 10.46 -8.93
CA ASP A 52 6.86 10.36 -9.87
C ASP A 52 7.55 11.74 -9.96
N TRP A 53 8.26 12.12 -8.89
CA TRP A 53 8.83 13.46 -8.74
C TRP A 53 10.24 13.61 -9.32
N MET A 54 10.94 12.51 -9.63
CA MET A 54 12.27 12.55 -10.24
C MET A 54 12.17 12.87 -11.74
N ALA A 55 13.07 13.72 -12.22
CA ALA A 55 13.10 14.07 -13.67
C ALA A 55 13.18 12.82 -14.58
N GLN A 56 13.86 11.77 -14.13
CA GLN A 56 13.99 10.52 -14.88
C GLN A 56 12.69 9.69 -14.86
N GLU A 57 11.91 9.75 -13.80
CA GLU A 57 10.58 9.13 -13.72
C GLU A 57 9.60 9.85 -14.64
N GLN A 58 9.61 11.17 -14.59
CA GLN A 58 8.76 12.02 -15.44
C GLN A 58 9.10 11.89 -16.93
N GLU A 59 10.39 11.84 -17.28
CA GLU A 59 10.85 11.67 -18.67
C GLU A 59 10.45 10.29 -19.23
N ARG A 60 10.48 9.25 -18.41
CA ARG A 60 10.21 7.87 -18.85
C ARG A 60 8.78 7.43 -18.61
N GLY A 61 8.01 8.16 -17.81
CA GLY A 61 6.64 7.81 -17.42
C GLY A 61 6.55 6.54 -16.55
N ILE A 62 7.63 6.20 -15.81
CA ILE A 62 7.69 5.01 -14.93
C ILE A 62 8.20 5.39 -13.54
N THR A 63 7.65 4.77 -12.52
CA THR A 63 8.18 4.86 -11.14
C THR A 63 9.47 4.06 -11.04
N ILE A 64 10.56 4.71 -10.61
CA ILE A 64 11.88 4.09 -10.41
C ILE A 64 12.12 3.82 -8.93
N THR A 65 11.79 4.78 -8.07
CA THR A 65 11.98 4.68 -6.62
C THR A 65 10.64 4.72 -5.90
N SER A 66 10.47 3.87 -4.88
CA SER A 66 9.28 3.93 -4.05
C SER A 66 9.13 5.31 -3.41
N ALA A 67 7.94 5.87 -3.44
CA ALA A 67 7.61 7.13 -2.78
C ALA A 67 6.58 6.87 -1.67
N ALA A 68 6.79 7.50 -0.52
CA ALA A 68 5.86 7.41 0.60
C ALA A 68 5.03 8.69 0.71
N THR A 69 3.75 8.54 0.97
CA THR A 69 2.83 9.65 1.24
C THR A 69 1.79 9.23 2.27
N THR A 70 1.23 10.22 2.96
CA THR A 70 0.15 10.00 3.93
C THR A 70 -1.08 10.76 3.47
N CYS A 71 -2.23 10.11 3.56
CA CYS A 71 -3.52 10.73 3.30
C CYS A 71 -4.54 10.28 4.35
N HIS A 72 -5.71 10.91 4.35
CA HIS A 72 -6.77 10.66 5.32
C HIS A 72 -8.07 10.37 4.59
N TRP A 73 -8.83 9.41 5.12
CA TRP A 73 -10.12 9.05 4.54
C TRP A 73 -11.12 8.67 5.62
N THR A 74 -12.37 9.04 5.39
CA THR A 74 -13.51 8.65 6.23
C THR A 74 -14.46 7.83 5.37
N LEU A 75 -14.92 6.69 5.88
CA LEU A 75 -15.89 5.84 5.19
C LEU A 75 -17.06 6.66 4.65
N GLN A 76 -17.44 6.37 3.43
CA GLN A 76 -18.53 7.06 2.73
C GLN A 76 -19.86 6.31 2.90
N GLU A 77 -20.93 7.06 3.08
CA GLU A 77 -22.31 6.60 2.96
C GLU A 77 -23.05 7.60 2.07
N ASN A 78 -23.69 7.10 1.02
CA ASN A 78 -24.32 7.97 0.03
C ASN A 78 -23.37 9.03 -0.55
N CYS A 79 -22.12 8.64 -0.85
CA CYS A 79 -21.05 9.50 -1.38
C CYS A 79 -20.71 10.71 -0.49
N LYS A 80 -20.97 10.60 0.80
CA LYS A 80 -20.61 11.60 1.82
C LYS A 80 -19.97 10.89 3.00
N PRO A 81 -19.12 11.58 3.79
CA PRO A 81 -18.61 10.99 5.02
C PRO A 81 -19.76 10.41 5.85
N LYS A 82 -19.69 9.12 6.17
CA LYS A 82 -20.70 8.41 6.96
C LYS A 82 -20.81 9.07 8.34
N ALA A 83 -22.04 9.35 8.77
CA ALA A 83 -22.29 9.98 10.06
C ALA A 83 -21.70 9.15 11.21
N GLY A 84 -20.84 9.76 12.02
CA GLY A 84 -20.16 9.10 13.14
C GLY A 84 -18.97 8.22 12.76
N ALA A 85 -18.66 8.03 11.46
CA ALA A 85 -17.45 7.34 11.05
C ALA A 85 -16.21 8.17 11.42
N LEU A 86 -15.19 7.47 11.88
CA LEU A 86 -13.92 8.07 12.26
C LEU A 86 -12.97 8.12 11.07
N GLU A 87 -12.22 9.20 10.99
CA GLU A 87 -11.19 9.39 9.97
C GLU A 87 -10.04 8.40 10.18
N HIS A 88 -9.56 7.80 9.08
CA HIS A 88 -8.43 6.88 9.03
C HIS A 88 -7.23 7.56 8.39
N ARG A 89 -6.05 7.26 8.92
CA ARG A 89 -4.78 7.63 8.33
C ARG A 89 -4.29 6.50 7.43
N ILE A 90 -4.01 6.80 6.17
CA ILE A 90 -3.52 5.86 5.19
C ILE A 90 -2.12 6.30 4.75
N ASN A 91 -1.11 5.51 5.09
CA ASN A 91 0.24 5.66 4.58
C ASN A 91 0.36 4.80 3.32
N ILE A 92 0.70 5.42 2.21
CA ILE A 92 0.82 4.75 0.91
C ILE A 92 2.29 4.72 0.52
N ILE A 93 2.79 3.55 0.17
CA ILE A 93 4.08 3.40 -0.51
C ILE A 93 3.79 3.00 -1.95
N ASP A 94 4.07 3.90 -2.88
CA ASP A 94 3.99 3.61 -4.31
C ASP A 94 5.24 2.83 -4.74
N THR A 95 5.06 1.57 -5.17
CA THR A 95 6.18 0.69 -5.52
C THR A 95 6.44 0.70 -7.02
N PRO A 96 7.71 0.56 -7.48
CA PRO A 96 7.99 0.38 -8.91
C PRO A 96 7.27 -0.84 -9.49
N GLY A 97 6.81 -0.73 -10.74
CA GLY A 97 6.17 -1.85 -11.45
C GLY A 97 7.13 -2.59 -12.39
N HIS A 98 8.38 -2.15 -12.55
CA HIS A 98 9.34 -2.69 -13.49
C HIS A 98 10.21 -3.75 -12.83
N VAL A 99 10.48 -4.86 -13.53
CA VAL A 99 11.31 -5.97 -13.02
C VAL A 99 12.74 -5.56 -12.63
N ASP A 100 13.28 -4.52 -13.26
CA ASP A 100 14.63 -4.00 -12.95
C ASP A 100 14.72 -3.40 -11.55
N PHE A 101 13.57 -3.10 -10.92
CA PHE A 101 13.47 -2.49 -9.60
C PHE A 101 12.93 -3.43 -8.53
N THR A 102 13.08 -4.74 -8.73
CA THR A 102 12.61 -5.81 -7.82
C THR A 102 13.01 -5.56 -6.36
N VAL A 103 14.25 -5.12 -6.13
CA VAL A 103 14.78 -4.82 -4.78
C VAL A 103 14.01 -3.69 -4.09
N GLU A 104 13.60 -2.65 -4.83
CA GLU A 104 12.78 -1.56 -4.28
C GLU A 104 11.37 -2.05 -3.89
N VAL A 105 10.83 -3.00 -4.66
CA VAL A 105 9.54 -3.63 -4.34
C VAL A 105 9.66 -4.44 -3.05
N GLU A 106 10.67 -5.28 -2.93
CA GLU A 106 10.91 -6.12 -1.73
C GLU A 106 11.09 -5.28 -0.47
N ARG A 107 11.91 -4.23 -0.55
CA ARG A 107 12.09 -3.27 0.56
C ARG A 107 10.78 -2.67 1.02
N SER A 108 9.92 -2.32 0.07
CA SER A 108 8.61 -1.73 0.37
C SER A 108 7.67 -2.77 0.97
N LEU A 109 7.56 -3.96 0.38
CA LEU A 109 6.68 -5.02 0.86
C LEU A 109 7.00 -5.45 2.30
N ARG A 110 8.28 -5.43 2.69
CA ARG A 110 8.71 -5.81 4.05
C ARG A 110 8.14 -4.91 5.15
N VAL A 111 7.80 -3.67 4.83
CA VAL A 111 7.33 -2.67 5.80
C VAL A 111 5.85 -2.33 5.65
N LEU A 112 5.14 -3.00 4.76
CA LEU A 112 3.72 -2.81 4.55
C LEU A 112 2.89 -3.78 5.38
N ASP A 113 1.70 -3.33 5.79
CA ASP A 113 0.69 -4.18 6.42
C ASP A 113 -0.20 -4.84 5.38
N GLY A 114 -0.32 -4.22 4.21
CA GLY A 114 -1.10 -4.76 3.12
C GLY A 114 -0.78 -4.10 1.78
N ALA A 115 -1.33 -4.62 0.69
CA ALA A 115 -1.11 -4.05 -0.64
C ALA A 115 -2.36 -4.10 -1.52
N VAL A 116 -2.50 -3.10 -2.38
CA VAL A 116 -3.49 -3.06 -3.46
C VAL A 116 -2.82 -3.46 -4.76
N GLY A 117 -3.19 -4.61 -5.30
CA GLY A 117 -2.76 -5.07 -6.61
C GLY A 117 -3.62 -4.45 -7.71
N VAL A 118 -3.05 -3.59 -8.53
CA VAL A 118 -3.76 -2.97 -9.66
C VAL A 118 -3.54 -3.79 -10.93
N PHE A 119 -4.62 -4.27 -11.52
CA PHE A 119 -4.62 -5.08 -12.74
C PHE A 119 -5.32 -4.33 -13.87
N CYS A 120 -4.79 -4.44 -15.09
CA CYS A 120 -5.47 -3.91 -16.25
C CYS A 120 -6.63 -4.83 -16.67
N ALA A 121 -7.84 -4.30 -16.83
CA ALA A 121 -9.02 -5.08 -17.24
C ALA A 121 -8.86 -5.80 -18.59
N LYS A 122 -7.97 -5.32 -19.47
CA LYS A 122 -7.65 -5.93 -20.75
C LYS A 122 -6.56 -6.99 -20.64
N GLY A 123 -5.44 -6.68 -19.94
CA GLY A 123 -4.27 -7.56 -19.81
C GLY A 123 -4.46 -8.64 -18.74
N GLY A 124 -5.26 -8.36 -17.72
CA GLY A 124 -5.42 -9.25 -16.57
C GLY A 124 -4.13 -9.45 -15.80
N VAL A 125 -3.77 -10.71 -15.54
CA VAL A 125 -2.53 -11.08 -14.86
C VAL A 125 -1.41 -11.23 -15.88
N GLU A 126 -0.46 -10.31 -15.86
CA GLU A 126 0.75 -10.34 -16.68
C GLU A 126 1.94 -10.94 -15.91
N PRO A 127 3.04 -11.36 -16.60
CA PRO A 127 4.20 -11.97 -15.92
C PRO A 127 4.79 -11.12 -14.80
N GLN A 128 4.77 -9.79 -14.95
CA GLN A 128 5.23 -8.87 -13.92
C GLN A 128 4.28 -8.84 -12.72
N SER A 129 2.96 -8.95 -12.95
CA SER A 129 1.98 -9.08 -11.87
C SER A 129 2.25 -10.33 -11.04
N GLU A 130 2.57 -11.47 -11.70
CA GLU A 130 2.91 -12.72 -11.02
C GLU A 130 4.16 -12.56 -10.14
N ASN A 131 5.21 -11.90 -10.65
CA ASN A 131 6.45 -11.70 -9.91
C ASN A 131 6.24 -10.87 -8.64
N VAL A 132 5.59 -9.71 -8.75
CA VAL A 132 5.28 -8.85 -7.61
C VAL A 132 4.34 -9.56 -6.62
N TRP A 133 3.40 -10.35 -7.13
CA TRP A 133 2.49 -11.12 -6.30
C TRP A 133 3.21 -12.19 -5.48
N ARG A 134 4.16 -12.93 -6.11
CA ARG A 134 4.99 -13.93 -5.41
C ARG A 134 5.89 -13.31 -4.35
N GLN A 135 6.46 -12.14 -4.61
CA GLN A 135 7.21 -11.40 -3.60
C GLN A 135 6.32 -11.05 -2.39
N ALA A 136 5.09 -10.58 -2.63
CA ALA A 136 4.14 -10.34 -1.55
C ALA A 136 3.71 -11.62 -0.82
N ASP A 137 3.69 -12.79 -1.50
CA ASP A 137 3.48 -14.09 -0.85
C ASP A 137 4.64 -14.45 0.10
N THR A 138 5.88 -14.16 -0.28
CA THR A 138 7.07 -14.43 0.55
C THR A 138 6.98 -13.72 1.91
N TYR A 139 6.44 -12.51 1.93
CA TYR A 139 6.28 -11.71 3.15
C TYR A 139 4.89 -11.83 3.79
N ASN A 140 4.03 -12.73 3.30
CA ASN A 140 2.65 -12.90 3.76
C ASN A 140 1.87 -11.58 3.84
N VAL A 141 2.07 -10.69 2.86
CA VAL A 141 1.40 -9.39 2.82
C VAL A 141 -0.06 -9.56 2.39
N PRO A 142 -1.06 -9.19 3.22
CA PRO A 142 -2.47 -9.16 2.86
C PRO A 142 -2.73 -8.29 1.62
N ARG A 143 -3.63 -8.72 0.76
CA ARG A 143 -3.85 -8.05 -0.53
C ARG A 143 -5.30 -7.94 -0.89
N MET A 144 -5.61 -6.87 -1.62
CA MET A 144 -6.83 -6.72 -2.39
C MET A 144 -6.48 -6.44 -3.86
N ALA A 145 -7.41 -6.68 -4.77
CA ALA A 145 -7.23 -6.43 -6.19
C ALA A 145 -8.13 -5.28 -6.66
N PHE A 146 -7.57 -4.42 -7.50
CA PHE A 146 -8.32 -3.38 -8.21
C PHE A 146 -8.19 -3.59 -9.71
N ILE A 147 -9.30 -3.99 -10.37
CA ILE A 147 -9.36 -4.15 -11.83
C ILE A 147 -9.60 -2.78 -12.44
N ASN A 148 -8.50 -2.19 -12.91
CA ASN A 148 -8.44 -0.83 -13.45
C ASN A 148 -8.60 -0.81 -14.96
N LYS A 149 -8.80 0.38 -15.53
CA LYS A 149 -8.95 0.60 -16.96
C LYS A 149 -10.16 -0.10 -17.56
N MET A 150 -11.30 -0.09 -16.86
CA MET A 150 -12.56 -0.63 -17.37
C MET A 150 -13.09 0.10 -18.62
N ASP A 151 -12.54 1.28 -18.91
CA ASP A 151 -12.89 2.17 -20.02
C ASP A 151 -12.14 1.91 -21.34
N ILE A 152 -11.16 1.01 -21.36
CA ILE A 152 -10.37 0.76 -22.58
C ILE A 152 -10.96 -0.35 -23.44
N LEU A 153 -10.72 -0.29 -24.76
CA LEU A 153 -11.16 -1.31 -25.70
C LEU A 153 -10.57 -2.68 -25.36
N GLY A 154 -11.41 -3.69 -25.20
CA GLY A 154 -11.04 -5.04 -24.82
C GLY A 154 -11.04 -5.27 -23.30
N ALA A 155 -11.52 -4.32 -22.50
CA ALA A 155 -11.69 -4.51 -21.06
C ALA A 155 -12.65 -5.66 -20.73
N ASN A 156 -12.22 -6.57 -19.84
CA ASN A 156 -13.02 -7.70 -19.40
C ASN A 156 -12.72 -8.02 -17.93
N PHE A 157 -13.60 -7.54 -17.04
CA PHE A 157 -13.51 -7.73 -15.61
C PHE A 157 -13.47 -9.21 -15.22
N TYR A 158 -14.41 -9.99 -15.73
CA TYR A 158 -14.58 -11.40 -15.36
C TYR A 158 -13.38 -12.24 -15.77
N ALA A 159 -12.82 -11.99 -16.96
CA ALA A 159 -11.61 -12.67 -17.41
C ALA A 159 -10.40 -12.31 -16.54
N ALA A 160 -10.28 -11.06 -16.10
CA ALA A 160 -9.19 -10.65 -15.20
C ALA A 160 -9.31 -11.31 -13.82
N VAL A 161 -10.52 -11.39 -13.25
CA VAL A 161 -10.78 -12.10 -11.99
C VAL A 161 -10.46 -13.58 -12.10
N GLU A 162 -10.89 -14.22 -13.19
CA GLU A 162 -10.60 -15.64 -13.42
C GLU A 162 -9.09 -15.91 -13.55
N GLN A 163 -8.34 -15.00 -14.15
CA GLN A 163 -6.88 -15.11 -14.18
C GLN A 163 -6.25 -14.97 -12.78
N ILE A 164 -6.79 -14.13 -11.90
CA ILE A 164 -6.33 -14.05 -10.49
C ILE A 164 -6.58 -15.39 -9.79
N LYS A 165 -7.74 -15.99 -9.99
CA LYS A 165 -8.08 -17.30 -9.42
C LYS A 165 -7.14 -18.41 -9.94
N THR A 166 -6.93 -18.48 -11.26
CA THR A 166 -6.24 -19.60 -11.91
C THR A 166 -4.73 -19.44 -11.95
N ARG A 167 -4.21 -18.25 -12.30
CA ARG A 167 -2.76 -18.02 -12.45
C ARG A 167 -2.06 -17.67 -11.15
N LEU A 168 -2.73 -16.93 -10.26
CA LEU A 168 -2.18 -16.59 -8.95
C LEU A 168 -2.61 -17.57 -7.85
N GLY A 169 -3.54 -18.48 -8.16
CA GLY A 169 -4.02 -19.51 -7.23
C GLY A 169 -4.69 -18.91 -5.98
N LYS A 170 -5.40 -17.78 -6.11
CA LYS A 170 -5.96 -17.05 -4.99
C LYS A 170 -7.49 -17.11 -4.95
N ASN A 171 -8.03 -17.09 -3.74
CA ASN A 171 -9.47 -16.97 -3.50
C ASN A 171 -9.89 -15.51 -3.72
N ALA A 172 -10.09 -15.13 -5.00
CA ALA A 172 -10.56 -13.82 -5.39
C ALA A 172 -12.07 -13.73 -5.21
N ILE A 173 -12.52 -12.81 -4.36
CA ILE A 173 -13.93 -12.57 -4.01
C ILE A 173 -14.33 -11.22 -4.58
N CYS A 174 -15.24 -11.21 -5.55
CA CYS A 174 -15.77 -9.97 -6.11
C CYS A 174 -16.67 -9.29 -5.06
N ILE A 175 -16.32 -8.08 -4.67
CA ILE A 175 -17.15 -7.23 -3.81
C ILE A 175 -17.91 -6.17 -4.61
N GLN A 176 -17.56 -6.02 -5.89
CA GLN A 176 -18.16 -5.09 -6.83
C GLN A 176 -18.28 -5.74 -8.21
N LEU A 177 -19.26 -5.30 -8.99
CA LEU A 177 -19.36 -5.61 -10.41
C LEU A 177 -19.37 -4.34 -11.25
N PRO A 178 -18.78 -4.34 -12.46
CA PRO A 178 -18.81 -3.19 -13.35
C PRO A 178 -20.18 -3.04 -14.03
N ILE A 179 -20.65 -1.80 -14.18
CA ILE A 179 -21.81 -1.45 -14.99
C ILE A 179 -21.33 -0.96 -16.35
N GLY A 180 -21.48 -1.80 -17.36
CA GLY A 180 -20.91 -1.57 -18.68
C GLY A 180 -19.40 -1.87 -18.75
N LYS A 181 -18.82 -1.67 -19.91
CA LYS A 181 -17.39 -1.85 -20.20
C LYS A 181 -16.97 -0.89 -21.33
N GLU A 182 -15.69 -0.64 -21.45
CA GLU A 182 -15.14 0.23 -22.47
C GLU A 182 -15.78 1.63 -22.38
N ASP A 183 -16.17 2.25 -23.50
CA ASP A 183 -16.81 3.56 -23.51
C ASP A 183 -18.17 3.59 -22.76
N ASP A 184 -18.81 2.42 -22.61
CA ASP A 184 -20.08 2.28 -21.89
C ASP A 184 -19.90 2.06 -20.38
N PHE A 185 -18.68 2.05 -19.84
CA PHE A 185 -18.44 1.92 -18.41
C PHE A 185 -18.96 3.14 -17.65
N LYS A 186 -20.08 2.95 -16.93
CA LYS A 186 -20.81 4.03 -16.25
C LYS A 186 -20.62 4.03 -14.73
N GLY A 187 -20.33 2.86 -14.14
CA GLY A 187 -20.31 2.75 -12.69
C GLY A 187 -20.04 1.35 -12.20
N ILE A 188 -20.40 1.13 -10.95
CA ILE A 188 -20.21 -0.15 -10.25
C ILE A 188 -21.46 -0.56 -9.47
N ILE A 189 -21.65 -1.85 -9.31
CA ILE A 189 -22.61 -2.43 -8.36
C ILE A 189 -21.82 -2.82 -7.10
N ASP A 190 -22.26 -2.36 -5.95
CA ASP A 190 -21.77 -2.81 -4.65
C ASP A 190 -22.56 -4.05 -4.22
N LEU A 191 -21.87 -5.18 -4.08
CA LEU A 191 -22.51 -6.46 -3.76
C LEU A 191 -22.87 -6.61 -2.27
N PHE A 192 -22.34 -5.78 -1.37
CA PHE A 192 -22.80 -5.76 0.02
C PHE A 192 -24.11 -4.99 0.17
N GLU A 193 -24.19 -3.83 -0.47
CA GLU A 193 -25.35 -2.95 -0.39
C GLU A 193 -26.44 -3.28 -1.42
N MET A 194 -26.13 -4.06 -2.45
CA MET A 194 -26.96 -4.36 -3.61
C MET A 194 -27.53 -3.08 -4.24
N LYS A 195 -26.63 -2.11 -4.47
CA LYS A 195 -26.92 -0.82 -5.09
C LYS A 195 -25.97 -0.53 -6.23
N ALA A 196 -26.42 0.25 -7.19
CA ALA A 196 -25.63 0.72 -8.32
C ALA A 196 -25.16 2.16 -8.07
N TYR A 197 -23.86 2.39 -8.26
CA TYR A 197 -23.19 3.70 -8.18
C TYR A 197 -22.86 4.15 -9.60
N ILE A 198 -23.59 5.13 -10.11
CA ILE A 198 -23.44 5.69 -11.46
C ILE A 198 -22.70 7.02 -11.38
N TYR A 199 -21.61 7.14 -12.10
CA TYR A 199 -20.79 8.35 -12.16
C TYR A 199 -21.30 9.22 -13.31
N ASN A 200 -21.81 10.43 -13.00
CA ASN A 200 -22.47 11.32 -13.93
C ASN A 200 -21.50 12.33 -14.58
N ASP A 201 -20.32 12.51 -13.98
CA ASP A 201 -19.30 13.47 -14.44
C ASP A 201 -17.92 12.83 -14.63
N ASP A 202 -17.05 13.54 -15.33
CA ASP A 202 -15.67 13.08 -15.57
C ASP A 202 -14.73 13.30 -14.37
N LYS A 203 -15.17 14.02 -13.33
CA LYS A 203 -14.38 14.22 -12.11
C LYS A 203 -14.66 13.16 -11.05
N GLY A 204 -15.75 12.40 -11.21
CA GLY A 204 -16.19 11.40 -10.25
C GLY A 204 -16.73 11.99 -8.94
N ASP A 205 -17.16 13.26 -8.94
CA ASP A 205 -17.72 13.95 -7.78
C ASP A 205 -19.25 13.81 -7.74
N ASP A 206 -19.91 13.71 -8.92
CA ASP A 206 -21.35 13.52 -9.04
C ASP A 206 -21.69 12.05 -9.23
N ILE A 207 -22.13 11.40 -8.15
CA ILE A 207 -22.46 9.97 -8.13
C ILE A 207 -23.93 9.81 -7.76
N SER A 208 -24.69 9.13 -8.62
CA SER A 208 -26.06 8.70 -8.34
C SER A 208 -26.08 7.29 -7.79
N ILE A 209 -26.73 7.09 -6.64
CA ILE A 209 -26.97 5.77 -6.07
C ILE A 209 -28.39 5.36 -6.43
N VAL A 210 -28.51 4.30 -7.20
CA VAL A 210 -29.78 3.83 -7.74
C VAL A 210 -29.93 2.32 -7.55
N ASP A 211 -31.10 1.82 -7.83
CA ASP A 211 -31.31 0.37 -7.88
C ASP A 211 -30.53 -0.25 -9.03
N ILE A 212 -30.16 -1.52 -8.87
CA ILE A 212 -29.41 -2.27 -9.90
C ILE A 212 -30.22 -2.28 -11.21
N PRO A 213 -29.61 -1.98 -12.36
CA PRO A 213 -30.25 -2.06 -13.66
C PRO A 213 -30.90 -3.43 -13.88
N GLU A 214 -32.07 -3.47 -14.51
CA GLU A 214 -32.87 -4.69 -14.67
C GLU A 214 -32.13 -5.80 -15.40
N ASP A 215 -31.31 -5.43 -16.39
CA ASP A 215 -30.50 -6.34 -17.19
C ASP A 215 -29.26 -6.90 -16.43
N MET A 216 -29.00 -6.41 -15.24
CA MET A 216 -27.87 -6.86 -14.39
C MET A 216 -28.32 -7.49 -13.07
N LYS A 217 -29.64 -7.54 -12.79
CA LYS A 217 -30.15 -8.08 -11.51
C LYS A 217 -29.78 -9.54 -11.31
N ASP A 218 -30.01 -10.37 -12.31
CA ASP A 218 -29.73 -11.81 -12.23
C ASP A 218 -28.23 -12.07 -11.98
N ASP A 219 -27.35 -11.34 -12.68
CA ASP A 219 -25.89 -11.44 -12.47
C ASP A 219 -25.51 -10.93 -11.07
N ALA A 220 -26.08 -9.83 -10.62
CA ALA A 220 -25.78 -9.28 -9.30
C ALA A 220 -26.23 -10.22 -8.17
N GLU A 221 -27.40 -10.86 -8.29
CA GLU A 221 -27.89 -11.87 -7.34
C GLU A 221 -27.00 -13.12 -7.33
N LEU A 222 -26.57 -13.59 -8.51
CA LEU A 222 -25.64 -14.71 -8.62
C LEU A 222 -24.30 -14.41 -7.92
N TYR A 223 -23.71 -13.26 -8.22
CA TYR A 223 -22.42 -12.86 -7.59
C TYR A 223 -22.57 -12.51 -6.11
N ARG A 224 -23.75 -12.01 -5.68
CA ARG A 224 -24.05 -11.85 -4.25
C ARG A 224 -24.08 -13.18 -3.53
N THR A 225 -24.72 -14.19 -4.12
CA THR A 225 -24.74 -15.56 -3.55
C THR A 225 -23.33 -16.13 -3.48
N GLU A 226 -22.54 -16.04 -4.56
CA GLU A 226 -21.13 -16.47 -4.56
C GLU A 226 -20.29 -15.74 -3.49
N LEU A 227 -20.52 -14.43 -3.32
CA LEU A 227 -19.84 -13.62 -2.30
C LEU A 227 -20.16 -14.13 -0.89
N VAL A 228 -21.45 -14.35 -0.58
CA VAL A 228 -21.87 -14.84 0.75
C VAL A 228 -21.29 -16.21 1.02
N GLU A 229 -21.43 -17.16 0.10
CA GLU A 229 -20.90 -18.52 0.25
C GLU A 229 -19.38 -18.51 0.50
N LYS A 230 -18.62 -17.80 -0.31
CA LYS A 230 -17.15 -17.72 -0.17
C LYS A 230 -16.70 -17.02 1.11
N ILE A 231 -17.47 -16.05 1.60
CA ILE A 231 -17.16 -15.41 2.88
C ILE A 231 -17.48 -16.34 4.03
N CYS A 232 -18.61 -17.05 3.98
CA CYS A 232 -18.94 -18.05 5.00
C CYS A 232 -17.89 -19.16 5.10
N GLU A 233 -17.27 -19.57 3.98
CA GLU A 233 -16.13 -20.53 3.98
C GLU A 233 -14.91 -20.04 4.77
N LEU A 234 -14.79 -18.74 5.09
CA LEU A 234 -13.67 -18.17 5.85
C LEU A 234 -13.89 -18.22 7.37
N ASP A 235 -15.11 -18.53 7.83
CA ASP A 235 -15.46 -18.54 9.26
C ASP A 235 -16.46 -19.66 9.55
N ASP A 236 -16.03 -20.65 10.38
CA ASP A 236 -16.80 -21.86 10.64
C ASP A 236 -18.16 -21.58 11.31
N ASP A 237 -18.21 -20.61 12.23
CA ASP A 237 -19.47 -20.24 12.92
C ASP A 237 -20.46 -19.61 11.95
N LEU A 238 -19.98 -18.73 11.07
CA LEU A 238 -20.79 -18.10 10.03
C LEU A 238 -21.30 -19.11 9.00
N MET A 239 -20.45 -20.08 8.63
CA MET A 239 -20.84 -21.17 7.72
C MET A 239 -21.91 -22.05 8.35
N MET A 240 -21.81 -22.39 9.64
CA MET A 240 -22.84 -23.19 10.31
C MET A 240 -24.20 -22.46 10.34
N ALA A 241 -24.22 -21.19 10.72
CA ALA A 241 -25.43 -20.38 10.73
C ALA A 241 -26.07 -20.29 9.32
N TYR A 242 -25.25 -20.07 8.30
CA TYR A 242 -25.72 -20.04 6.90
C TYR A 242 -26.34 -21.36 6.42
N LEU A 243 -25.74 -22.50 6.80
CA LEU A 243 -26.27 -23.85 6.49
C LEU A 243 -27.59 -24.16 7.25
N GLU A 244 -27.80 -23.55 8.40
CA GLU A 244 -29.05 -23.64 9.17
C GLU A 244 -30.15 -22.72 8.59
N GLY A 245 -29.81 -21.89 7.59
CA GLY A 245 -30.77 -21.00 6.89
C GLY A 245 -30.81 -19.59 7.48
N GLU A 246 -29.89 -19.21 8.32
CA GLU A 246 -29.71 -17.85 8.81
C GLU A 246 -28.93 -17.03 7.79
N GLU A 247 -29.49 -15.91 7.33
CA GLU A 247 -28.81 -15.02 6.39
C GLU A 247 -27.87 -14.09 7.17
N PRO A 248 -26.53 -14.10 6.87
CA PRO A 248 -25.58 -13.25 7.56
C PRO A 248 -25.82 -11.76 7.29
N SER A 249 -25.66 -10.93 8.29
CA SER A 249 -25.70 -9.48 8.14
C SER A 249 -24.50 -8.97 7.33
N VAL A 250 -24.63 -7.78 6.75
CA VAL A 250 -23.54 -7.14 5.99
C VAL A 250 -22.31 -6.90 6.87
N GLU A 251 -22.49 -6.55 8.14
CA GLU A 251 -21.45 -6.34 9.13
C GLU A 251 -20.68 -7.62 9.42
N GLU A 252 -21.35 -8.75 9.59
CA GLU A 252 -20.71 -10.06 9.81
C GLU A 252 -19.93 -10.49 8.57
N LEU A 253 -20.50 -10.35 7.38
CA LEU A 253 -19.82 -10.63 6.12
C LEU A 253 -18.55 -9.77 5.95
N LYS A 254 -18.62 -8.47 6.22
CA LYS A 254 -17.46 -7.57 6.15
C LYS A 254 -16.40 -7.94 7.16
N ALA A 255 -16.77 -8.30 8.38
CA ALA A 255 -15.83 -8.73 9.43
C ALA A 255 -15.12 -10.04 9.04
N ALA A 256 -15.84 -11.04 8.54
CA ALA A 256 -15.28 -12.31 8.08
C ALA A 256 -14.36 -12.11 6.87
N LEU A 257 -14.76 -11.30 5.88
CA LEU A 257 -13.90 -11.00 4.73
C LEU A 257 -12.63 -10.26 5.15
N ARG A 258 -12.72 -9.29 6.08
CA ARG A 258 -11.54 -8.62 6.65
C ARG A 258 -10.58 -9.62 7.29
N LYS A 259 -11.09 -10.51 8.14
CA LYS A 259 -10.30 -11.58 8.78
C LYS A 259 -9.63 -12.46 7.71
N GLY A 260 -10.37 -12.89 6.69
CA GLY A 260 -9.83 -13.67 5.57
C GLY A 260 -8.77 -12.92 4.75
N THR A 261 -8.95 -11.61 4.57
CA THR A 261 -7.96 -10.76 3.89
C THR A 261 -6.68 -10.63 4.72
N CYS A 262 -6.79 -10.32 6.02
CA CYS A 262 -5.65 -10.18 6.93
C CYS A 262 -4.84 -11.48 7.08
N THR A 263 -5.47 -12.65 6.95
CA THR A 263 -4.81 -13.97 6.97
C THR A 263 -4.36 -14.46 5.58
N CYS A 264 -4.49 -13.63 4.54
CA CYS A 264 -4.20 -13.99 3.14
C CYS A 264 -5.07 -15.14 2.58
N ALA A 265 -6.17 -15.51 3.23
CA ALA A 265 -7.09 -16.54 2.79
C ALA A 265 -8.06 -16.07 1.69
N ALA A 266 -8.28 -14.77 1.58
CA ALA A 266 -9.14 -14.15 0.59
C ALA A 266 -8.51 -12.89 -0.01
N VAL A 267 -8.92 -12.56 -1.25
CA VAL A 267 -8.52 -11.35 -1.97
C VAL A 267 -9.80 -10.62 -2.42
N PRO A 268 -10.21 -9.55 -1.72
CA PRO A 268 -11.33 -8.72 -2.18
C PRO A 268 -11.01 -8.08 -3.54
N VAL A 269 -11.97 -8.09 -4.46
CA VAL A 269 -11.79 -7.54 -5.81
C VAL A 269 -12.75 -6.39 -6.04
N CYS A 270 -12.17 -5.21 -6.32
CA CYS A 270 -12.84 -4.00 -6.75
C CYS A 270 -12.63 -3.75 -8.25
N CYS A 271 -13.42 -2.88 -8.85
CA CYS A 271 -13.24 -2.46 -10.23
C CYS A 271 -13.42 -0.95 -10.43
N GLY A 272 -12.85 -0.43 -11.52
CA GLY A 272 -12.99 0.96 -11.85
C GLY A 272 -12.11 1.41 -13.02
N THR A 273 -12.04 2.72 -13.18
CA THR A 273 -11.08 3.38 -14.07
C THR A 273 -10.53 4.63 -13.40
N ALA A 274 -9.29 4.52 -12.93
CA ALA A 274 -8.63 5.65 -12.27
C ALA A 274 -8.50 6.85 -13.23
N TYR A 275 -8.24 6.62 -14.50
CA TYR A 275 -8.10 7.68 -15.51
C TYR A 275 -9.40 8.50 -15.67
N ARG A 276 -10.56 7.84 -15.66
CA ARG A 276 -11.89 8.46 -15.74
C ARG A 276 -12.51 8.76 -14.37
N ASN A 277 -11.72 8.68 -13.29
CA ASN A 277 -12.16 9.02 -11.94
C ASN A 277 -13.36 8.21 -11.41
N LYS A 278 -13.51 6.95 -11.81
CA LYS A 278 -14.65 6.09 -11.42
C LYS A 278 -14.17 4.91 -10.58
N GLY A 279 -14.77 4.69 -9.43
CA GLY A 279 -14.49 3.54 -8.54
C GLY A 279 -13.42 3.78 -7.47
N VAL A 280 -12.69 4.91 -7.47
CA VAL A 280 -11.56 5.14 -6.55
C VAL A 280 -12.03 5.43 -5.13
N GLN A 281 -13.14 6.15 -4.93
CA GLN A 281 -13.70 6.39 -3.59
C GLN A 281 -14.14 5.08 -2.92
N LYS A 282 -14.77 4.19 -3.69
CA LYS A 282 -15.16 2.86 -3.20
C LYS A 282 -13.95 1.94 -2.97
N LEU A 283 -12.85 2.14 -3.70
CA LEU A 283 -11.57 1.48 -3.39
C LEU A 283 -11.01 1.97 -2.05
N LEU A 284 -11.08 3.26 -1.75
CA LEU A 284 -10.65 3.82 -0.45
C LEU A 284 -11.51 3.28 0.71
N ASP A 285 -12.83 3.18 0.53
CA ASP A 285 -13.71 2.54 1.51
C ASP A 285 -13.30 1.08 1.75
N ALA A 286 -13.06 0.32 0.69
CA ALA A 286 -12.62 -1.07 0.77
C ALA A 286 -11.24 -1.22 1.46
N VAL A 287 -10.31 -0.27 1.25
CA VAL A 287 -9.03 -0.24 1.97
C VAL A 287 -9.25 -0.09 3.48
N ILE A 288 -10.16 0.80 3.91
CA ILE A 288 -10.47 0.95 5.34
C ILE A 288 -11.13 -0.30 5.89
N GLU A 289 -12.10 -0.87 5.17
CA GLU A 289 -12.91 -2.00 5.63
C GLU A 289 -12.13 -3.32 5.67
N PHE A 290 -11.30 -3.60 4.67
CA PHE A 290 -10.73 -4.95 4.49
C PHE A 290 -9.22 -5.03 4.70
N MET A 291 -8.47 -3.92 4.58
CA MET A 291 -7.02 -3.97 4.76
C MET A 291 -6.64 -3.92 6.25
N PRO A 292 -5.55 -4.60 6.65
CA PRO A 292 -5.13 -4.66 8.05
C PRO A 292 -4.68 -3.29 8.58
N SER A 293 -4.86 -3.13 9.86
CA SER A 293 -4.14 -2.16 10.69
C SER A 293 -2.85 -2.78 11.23
N PRO A 294 -1.92 -2.02 11.80
CA PRO A 294 -0.74 -2.58 12.45
C PRO A 294 -1.03 -3.57 13.60
N LEU A 295 -2.26 -3.60 14.11
CA LEU A 295 -2.69 -4.55 15.15
C LEU A 295 -3.17 -5.89 14.60
N ASP A 296 -3.56 -5.94 13.32
CA ASP A 296 -4.09 -7.15 12.68
C ASP A 296 -2.98 -8.04 12.10
N ILE A 297 -1.74 -7.54 12.06
CA ILE A 297 -0.58 -8.29 11.57
C ILE A 297 0.18 -8.93 12.73
N PRO A 298 0.87 -10.07 12.49
CA PRO A 298 1.71 -10.68 13.50
C PRO A 298 2.75 -9.71 14.06
N ALA A 299 3.02 -9.81 15.37
CA ALA A 299 4.08 -9.05 16.01
C ALA A 299 5.44 -9.37 15.36
N ILE A 300 6.30 -8.36 15.22
CA ILE A 300 7.58 -8.54 14.56
C ILE A 300 8.55 -9.32 15.44
N GLN A 301 9.25 -10.25 14.83
CA GLN A 301 10.29 -11.05 15.48
C GLN A 301 11.67 -10.42 15.29
N GLY A 302 12.55 -10.68 16.23
CA GLY A 302 13.95 -10.26 16.18
C GLY A 302 14.77 -11.04 17.18
N VAL A 303 16.04 -10.74 17.26
CA VAL A 303 16.98 -11.37 18.20
C VAL A 303 17.63 -10.30 19.07
N ASP A 304 17.84 -10.62 20.36
CA ASP A 304 18.58 -9.75 21.26
C ASP A 304 20.12 -9.90 21.10
N GLU A 305 20.90 -9.20 21.93
CA GLU A 305 22.36 -9.27 21.91
C GLU A 305 22.92 -10.64 22.30
N ASP A 306 22.15 -11.44 23.03
CA ASP A 306 22.50 -12.79 23.47
C ASP A 306 22.08 -13.86 22.45
N GLY A 307 21.36 -13.47 21.39
CA GLY A 307 20.88 -14.35 20.33
C GLY A 307 19.54 -15.05 20.68
N ASN A 308 18.80 -14.57 21.69
CA ASN A 308 17.46 -15.08 22.01
C ASN A 308 16.40 -14.41 21.13
N ASP A 309 15.38 -15.17 20.79
CA ASP A 309 14.23 -14.66 20.08
C ASP A 309 13.44 -13.65 20.93
N VAL A 310 13.16 -12.49 20.36
CA VAL A 310 12.39 -11.41 20.97
C VAL A 310 11.24 -11.02 20.05
N VAL A 311 10.06 -10.85 20.61
CA VAL A 311 8.87 -10.37 19.91
C VAL A 311 8.60 -8.91 20.29
N ARG A 312 8.27 -8.08 19.30
CA ARG A 312 7.86 -6.69 19.50
C ARG A 312 6.43 -6.51 18.99
N GLU A 313 5.52 -6.29 19.91
CA GLU A 313 4.12 -6.01 19.60
C GLU A 313 3.93 -4.57 19.15
N SER A 314 2.93 -4.34 18.31
CA SER A 314 2.54 -2.99 17.87
C SER A 314 1.87 -2.24 19.01
N SER A 315 2.68 -1.52 19.82
CA SER A 315 2.25 -0.74 20.98
C SER A 315 3.11 0.51 21.15
N ASP A 316 2.50 1.62 21.53
CA ASP A 316 3.24 2.86 21.84
C ASP A 316 3.98 2.79 23.18
N GLU A 317 3.58 1.88 24.07
CA GLU A 317 4.13 1.70 25.42
C GLU A 317 5.33 0.72 25.46
N GLY A 318 5.52 -0.04 24.38
CA GLY A 318 6.64 -0.98 24.26
C GLY A 318 7.99 -0.30 24.07
N PRO A 319 9.11 -1.04 24.20
CA PRO A 319 10.43 -0.54 23.85
C PRO A 319 10.47 -0.13 22.37
N PHE A 320 11.09 1.01 22.07
CA PHE A 320 11.18 1.48 20.68
C PHE A 320 11.97 0.51 19.81
N SER A 321 11.41 0.16 18.68
CA SER A 321 12.09 -0.57 17.60
C SER A 321 11.54 -0.18 16.22
N ALA A 322 12.44 0.03 15.27
CA ALA A 322 12.09 0.41 13.91
C ALA A 322 13.10 -0.16 12.91
N LEU A 323 12.65 -0.39 11.69
CA LEU A 323 13.46 -0.89 10.58
C LEU A 323 13.69 0.24 9.58
N VAL A 324 14.96 0.50 9.24
CA VAL A 324 15.33 1.41 8.16
C VAL A 324 15.21 0.67 6.83
N PHE A 325 14.23 1.02 6.01
CA PHE A 325 13.96 0.28 4.77
C PHE A 325 14.45 1.00 3.51
N LYS A 326 14.76 2.31 3.60
CA LYS A 326 15.23 3.08 2.46
C LYS A 326 16.12 4.24 2.87
N ILE A 327 17.22 4.46 2.14
CA ILE A 327 18.09 5.63 2.27
C ILE A 327 17.99 6.46 0.98
N MET A 328 17.73 7.75 1.14
CA MET A 328 17.80 8.73 0.06
C MET A 328 18.85 9.79 0.36
N THR A 329 19.44 10.33 -0.69
CA THR A 329 20.31 11.52 -0.60
C THR A 329 19.57 12.70 -1.17
N ASP A 330 19.32 13.68 -0.33
CA ASP A 330 18.66 14.93 -0.69
C ASP A 330 19.71 16.05 -0.81
N PRO A 331 19.63 16.92 -1.85
CA PRO A 331 20.61 17.99 -2.06
C PRO A 331 20.69 19.01 -0.94
N PHE A 332 19.59 19.21 -0.18
CA PHE A 332 19.46 20.27 0.85
C PHE A 332 19.69 19.75 2.27
N VAL A 333 19.17 18.56 2.58
CA VAL A 333 19.21 18.00 3.94
C VAL A 333 20.18 16.82 4.09
N GLY A 334 20.77 16.40 3.00
CA GLY A 334 21.73 15.29 2.99
C GLY A 334 21.04 13.93 3.06
N LYS A 335 21.47 13.07 3.98
CA LYS A 335 20.96 11.71 4.12
C LYS A 335 19.59 11.68 4.80
N LEU A 336 18.62 11.11 4.14
CA LEU A 336 17.27 10.80 4.63
C LEU A 336 17.15 9.29 4.82
N ALA A 337 16.89 8.85 6.04
CA ALA A 337 16.63 7.45 6.35
C ALA A 337 15.14 7.24 6.59
N TYR A 338 14.49 6.52 5.70
CA TYR A 338 13.08 6.12 5.84
C TYR A 338 13.02 4.88 6.73
N PHE A 339 12.13 4.91 7.70
CA PHE A 339 11.97 3.84 8.66
C PHE A 339 10.50 3.59 8.99
N ARG A 340 10.20 2.34 9.38
CA ARG A 340 8.93 1.95 9.96
C ARG A 340 9.11 1.65 11.44
N VAL A 341 8.26 2.24 12.26
CA VAL A 341 8.18 1.94 13.69
C VAL A 341 7.30 0.72 13.91
N TYR A 342 7.84 -0.29 14.57
CA TYR A 342 7.08 -1.50 14.93
C TYR A 342 6.60 -1.47 16.38
N SER A 343 7.36 -0.89 17.28
CA SER A 343 7.04 -0.80 18.70
C SER A 343 7.57 0.49 19.30
N GLY A 344 6.89 0.98 20.32
CA GLY A 344 7.32 2.16 21.08
C GLY A 344 7.19 3.46 20.34
N THR A 345 7.91 4.46 20.85
CA THR A 345 7.87 5.82 20.33
C THR A 345 9.27 6.43 20.30
N MET A 346 9.51 7.37 19.36
CA MET A 346 10.78 8.08 19.23
C MET A 346 10.55 9.59 19.07
N ASN A 347 11.29 10.40 19.83
CA ASN A 347 11.22 11.85 19.76
C ASN A 347 12.32 12.44 18.86
N SER A 348 12.02 13.52 18.19
CA SER A 348 13.03 14.35 17.50
C SER A 348 14.09 14.82 18.51
N GLY A 349 15.36 14.82 18.11
CA GLY A 349 16.50 15.21 18.97
C GLY A 349 16.98 14.14 19.95
N SER A 350 16.30 13.00 20.09
CA SER A 350 16.69 11.89 20.97
C SER A 350 17.87 11.09 20.42
N TYR A 351 18.26 10.04 21.17
CA TYR A 351 19.28 9.07 20.74
C TYR A 351 18.63 7.70 20.61
N VAL A 352 19.13 6.90 19.68
CA VAL A 352 18.76 5.50 19.45
C VAL A 352 20.01 4.66 19.24
N LEU A 353 19.89 3.37 19.44
CA LEU A 353 20.90 2.38 19.10
C LEU A 353 20.61 1.83 17.69
N ASN A 354 21.58 1.90 16.79
CA ASN A 354 21.59 1.06 15.60
C ASN A 354 22.09 -0.32 16.05
N ALA A 355 21.19 -1.24 16.33
CA ALA A 355 21.49 -2.55 16.89
C ALA A 355 22.29 -3.41 15.90
N THR A 356 22.00 -3.31 14.60
CA THR A 356 22.74 -4.06 13.55
C THR A 356 24.23 -3.73 13.53
N LYS A 357 24.61 -2.47 13.86
CA LYS A 357 26.00 -2.00 13.83
C LYS A 357 26.59 -1.73 15.22
N GLY A 358 25.81 -1.89 16.28
CA GLY A 358 26.24 -1.60 17.65
C GLY A 358 26.63 -0.13 17.86
N LYS A 359 25.97 0.82 17.17
CA LYS A 359 26.35 2.24 17.21
C LYS A 359 25.20 3.11 17.67
N LYS A 360 25.49 4.01 18.60
CA LYS A 360 24.56 5.05 19.02
C LYS A 360 24.47 6.15 17.99
N GLU A 361 23.22 6.52 17.62
CA GLU A 361 22.94 7.57 16.65
C GLU A 361 22.02 8.64 17.24
N ARG A 362 22.24 9.87 16.83
CA ARG A 362 21.35 10.98 17.19
C ARG A 362 20.28 11.13 16.14
N VAL A 363 19.02 11.11 16.57
CA VAL A 363 17.87 11.50 15.77
C VAL A 363 17.91 13.01 15.61
N GLY A 364 18.10 13.53 14.43
CA GLY A 364 18.03 14.96 14.17
C GLY A 364 16.57 15.40 14.11
N ARG A 365 16.05 15.64 12.91
CA ARG A 365 14.62 15.91 12.66
C ARG A 365 13.93 14.66 12.16
N ILE A 366 12.67 14.50 12.53
CA ILE A 366 11.78 13.49 12.01
C ILE A 366 10.83 14.17 11.03
N LEU A 367 10.58 13.54 9.89
CA LEU A 367 9.80 14.10 8.80
C LEU A 367 8.70 13.14 8.38
N GLN A 368 7.48 13.64 8.29
CA GLN A 368 6.42 13.04 7.50
C GLN A 368 6.68 13.38 6.03
N MET A 369 6.64 12.36 5.19
CA MET A 369 6.88 12.55 3.76
C MET A 369 5.57 12.53 2.97
N HIS A 370 5.44 13.45 2.04
CA HIS A 370 4.38 13.50 1.04
C HIS A 370 5.04 13.62 -0.34
N ALA A 371 5.49 12.49 -0.86
CA ALA A 371 6.40 12.40 -2.00
C ALA A 371 7.67 13.26 -1.77
N ASN A 372 7.79 14.44 -2.40
CA ASN A 372 8.92 15.37 -2.22
C ASN A 372 8.68 16.48 -1.17
N LYS A 373 7.46 16.63 -0.67
CA LYS A 373 7.12 17.59 0.40
C LYS A 373 7.41 16.97 1.76
N ARG A 374 7.71 17.82 2.75
CA ARG A 374 8.12 17.38 4.08
C ARG A 374 7.39 18.19 5.14
N GLU A 375 6.93 17.49 6.16
CA GLU A 375 6.39 18.07 7.38
C GLU A 375 7.21 17.59 8.57
N GLU A 376 7.59 18.50 9.48
CA GLU A 376 8.38 18.12 10.65
C GLU A 376 7.48 17.54 11.74
N LEU A 377 7.92 16.39 12.29
CA LEU A 377 7.26 15.74 13.41
C LEU A 377 8.12 15.82 14.66
N ASP A 378 7.50 16.13 15.79
CA ASP A 378 8.17 16.09 17.10
C ASP A 378 8.38 14.66 17.58
N LYS A 379 7.48 13.75 17.22
CA LYS A 379 7.44 12.39 17.71
C LYS A 379 6.81 11.44 16.68
N VAL A 380 7.30 10.21 16.65
CA VAL A 380 6.66 9.09 15.93
C VAL A 380 6.24 7.99 16.90
N TYR A 381 5.26 7.22 16.47
CA TYR A 381 4.57 6.20 17.24
C TYR A 381 4.65 4.84 16.55
N SER A 382 4.32 3.77 17.27
CA SER A 382 4.17 2.43 16.68
C SER A 382 3.27 2.47 15.43
N GLY A 383 3.62 1.74 14.38
CA GLY A 383 2.91 1.72 13.10
C GLY A 383 3.20 2.89 12.16
N ASP A 384 3.95 3.91 12.58
CA ASP A 384 4.28 5.05 11.72
C ASP A 384 5.36 4.70 10.68
N ILE A 385 5.23 5.33 9.51
CA ILE A 385 6.25 5.37 8.47
C ILE A 385 6.71 6.82 8.35
N ALA A 386 8.00 7.06 8.58
CA ALA A 386 8.58 8.41 8.58
C ALA A 386 10.01 8.39 8.03
N ALA A 387 10.60 9.56 7.88
CA ALA A 387 12.01 9.74 7.54
C ALA A 387 12.74 10.50 8.63
N ALA A 388 14.01 10.17 8.88
CA ALA A 388 14.85 10.89 9.80
C ALA A 388 16.06 11.49 9.11
N ILE A 389 16.47 12.66 9.58
CA ILE A 389 17.75 13.30 9.28
C ILE A 389 18.67 13.14 10.49
N GLY A 390 19.96 12.96 10.26
CA GLY A 390 20.95 12.93 11.34
C GLY A 390 21.62 11.57 11.53
N PHE A 391 21.05 10.50 11.02
CA PHE A 391 21.67 9.16 11.05
C PHE A 391 22.93 9.13 10.18
N LYS A 392 24.06 8.84 10.82
CA LYS A 392 25.37 8.80 10.15
C LYS A 392 25.71 7.41 9.63
N PHE A 393 25.40 6.40 10.44
CA PHE A 393 25.84 5.02 10.20
C PHE A 393 24.76 4.13 9.63
N SER A 394 23.47 4.42 9.89
CA SER A 394 22.35 3.60 9.43
C SER A 394 22.31 3.46 7.92
N THR A 395 22.11 2.24 7.46
CA THR A 395 21.91 1.86 6.05
C THR A 395 20.57 1.11 5.91
N THR A 396 20.16 0.85 4.69
CA THR A 396 18.96 0.04 4.42
C THR A 396 19.11 -1.34 5.04
N GLY A 397 18.08 -1.80 5.76
CA GLY A 397 18.07 -3.08 6.48
C GLY A 397 18.49 -2.98 7.95
N ASP A 398 19.03 -1.83 8.38
CA ASP A 398 19.46 -1.68 9.78
C ASP A 398 18.25 -1.51 10.70
N THR A 399 18.35 -2.11 11.89
CA THR A 399 17.40 -1.89 12.98
C THR A 399 17.86 -0.76 13.87
N ILE A 400 16.98 0.17 14.19
CA ILE A 400 17.18 1.21 15.20
C ILE A 400 16.21 0.95 16.37
N CYS A 401 16.71 0.98 17.60
CA CYS A 401 15.93 0.62 18.78
C CYS A 401 16.33 1.43 20.02
N ASP A 402 15.62 1.15 21.12
CA ASP A 402 15.96 1.63 22.45
C ASP A 402 17.31 1.02 22.89
N GLU A 403 18.18 1.85 23.52
CA GLU A 403 19.47 1.41 24.03
C GLU A 403 19.37 0.43 25.21
N GLN A 404 18.29 0.46 25.97
CA GLN A 404 18.10 -0.41 27.14
C GLN A 404 17.50 -1.77 26.77
N HIS A 405 16.89 -1.87 25.58
CA HIS A 405 16.23 -3.08 25.11
C HIS A 405 16.67 -3.38 23.66
N PRO A 406 17.97 -3.69 23.45
CA PRO A 406 18.48 -3.94 22.11
C PRO A 406 17.75 -5.09 21.44
N VAL A 407 17.48 -4.94 20.16
CA VAL A 407 16.92 -5.98 19.31
C VAL A 407 17.36 -5.74 17.86
N VAL A 408 17.74 -6.80 17.18
CA VAL A 408 17.89 -6.80 15.72
C VAL A 408 16.66 -7.46 15.16
N LEU A 409 15.83 -6.69 14.48
CA LEU A 409 14.65 -7.20 13.79
C LEU A 409 15.11 -8.07 12.62
N GLU A 410 14.27 -8.99 12.21
CA GLU A 410 14.52 -9.84 11.06
C GLU A 410 15.01 -9.02 9.86
N SER A 411 16.19 -9.38 9.35
CA SER A 411 16.88 -8.63 8.30
C SER A 411 16.20 -8.81 6.95
N MET A 412 16.32 -7.80 6.08
CA MET A 412 15.96 -7.94 4.67
C MET A 412 17.04 -8.75 3.96
N GLU A 413 16.64 -9.81 3.28
CA GLU A 413 17.51 -10.55 2.38
C GLU A 413 17.43 -9.91 0.99
N PHE A 414 18.58 -9.58 0.41
CA PHE A 414 18.64 -9.04 -0.94
C PHE A 414 19.11 -10.12 -1.89
N PRO A 415 18.51 -10.24 -3.09
CA PRO A 415 18.99 -11.18 -4.11
C PRO A 415 20.40 -10.81 -4.55
N GLU A 416 21.20 -11.81 -4.89
CA GLU A 416 22.53 -11.58 -5.43
C GLU A 416 22.45 -10.83 -6.77
N PRO A 417 23.41 -9.89 -7.05
CA PRO A 417 23.42 -9.19 -8.32
C PRO A 417 23.59 -10.14 -9.50
N VAL A 418 22.72 -10.01 -10.50
CA VAL A 418 22.77 -10.85 -11.73
C VAL A 418 23.60 -10.22 -12.85
N ILE A 419 23.96 -8.93 -12.72
CA ILE A 419 24.73 -8.18 -13.72
C ILE A 419 25.75 -7.28 -13.01
N GLU A 420 26.97 -7.26 -13.50
CA GLU A 420 28.02 -6.34 -13.11
C GLU A 420 28.34 -5.40 -14.28
N LEU A 421 28.48 -4.11 -13.98
CA LEU A 421 28.82 -3.09 -14.97
C LEU A 421 30.06 -2.32 -14.54
N ALA A 422 31.02 -2.21 -15.43
CA ALA A 422 32.16 -1.31 -15.25
C ALA A 422 31.74 0.15 -15.50
N ILE A 423 32.09 1.04 -14.61
CA ILE A 423 31.77 2.47 -14.71
C ILE A 423 33.08 3.25 -14.86
N GLU A 424 33.17 4.05 -15.94
CA GLU A 424 34.30 4.95 -16.18
C GLU A 424 33.81 6.41 -16.30
N PRO A 425 34.61 7.39 -15.81
CA PRO A 425 34.26 8.78 -15.96
C PRO A 425 34.45 9.23 -17.41
N LYS A 426 33.47 9.90 -18.02
CA LYS A 426 33.55 10.42 -19.39
C LYS A 426 34.66 11.44 -19.60
N THR A 427 35.10 12.13 -18.55
CA THR A 427 36.16 13.15 -18.62
C THR A 427 37.08 13.06 -17.40
N LYS A 428 38.34 13.47 -17.53
CA LYS A 428 39.31 13.55 -16.39
C LYS A 428 38.78 14.45 -15.27
N ALA A 429 38.04 15.51 -15.58
CA ALA A 429 37.43 16.40 -14.58
C ALA A 429 36.33 15.74 -13.76
N SER A 430 35.70 14.68 -14.30
CA SER A 430 34.65 13.91 -13.60
C SER A 430 35.20 12.82 -12.69
N GLN A 431 36.52 12.55 -12.74
CA GLN A 431 37.16 11.43 -12.00
C GLN A 431 37.02 11.59 -10.47
N GLY A 432 37.22 12.80 -9.94
CA GLY A 432 37.01 13.07 -8.50
C GLY A 432 35.54 12.94 -8.06
N LYS A 433 34.59 13.33 -8.92
CA LYS A 433 33.17 13.23 -8.64
C LYS A 433 32.66 11.78 -8.69
N LEU A 434 33.32 10.89 -9.45
CA LEU A 434 32.93 9.48 -9.52
C LEU A 434 33.04 8.81 -8.16
N GLY A 435 34.15 8.98 -7.46
CA GLY A 435 34.37 8.41 -6.12
C GLY A 435 33.33 8.88 -5.11
N GLU A 436 33.02 10.19 -5.08
CA GLU A 436 31.97 10.72 -4.22
C GLU A 436 30.57 10.16 -4.57
N SER A 437 30.29 10.00 -5.86
CA SER A 437 28.99 9.45 -6.30
C SER A 437 28.86 7.96 -5.95
N VAL A 438 29.94 7.19 -6.11
CA VAL A 438 29.96 5.77 -5.71
C VAL A 438 29.81 5.63 -4.21
N LEU A 439 30.51 6.45 -3.40
CA LEU A 439 30.32 6.45 -1.94
C LEU A 439 28.88 6.79 -1.53
N LYS A 440 28.24 7.74 -2.20
CA LYS A 440 26.81 8.05 -1.96
C LYS A 440 25.90 6.90 -2.32
N LEU A 441 26.20 6.12 -3.36
CA LEU A 441 25.44 4.93 -3.75
C LEU A 441 25.65 3.77 -2.76
N LEU A 442 26.87 3.56 -2.26
CA LEU A 442 27.18 2.54 -1.26
C LEU A 442 26.50 2.81 0.11
N MET A 443 26.07 4.04 0.37
CA MET A 443 25.34 4.40 1.60
C MET A 443 23.82 4.23 1.46
N LYS A 444 23.32 3.87 0.30
CA LYS A 444 21.90 3.59 0.05
C LYS A 444 21.57 2.14 0.35
#